data_3aa3a9ae252bf364623201c1c0bfe857
#
_entry.id   3aa3a9ae252bf364623201c1c0bfe857
#
_cell.length_a   1.000
_cell.length_b   1.000
_cell.length_c   1.000
_cell.angle_alpha   90.00
_cell.angle_beta   90.00
_cell.angle_gamma   90.00
#
_symmetry.space_group_name_H-M   'P 1'
#
loop_
_entity.id
_entity.type
_entity.pdbx_description
1 polymer ?
#
loop_
_entity_poly.entity_id
_entity_poly.type
_entity_poly.pdbx_seq_one_letter_code
_entity_poly.pdbx_strand_id
1 'polypeptide(L)'
;QDAIFKAKDLGNNWNVIWGADQHTSIYQLDTPTYINTQGTGKSASSTYTITLPKNQEKKLSFVIAGSKDSEEDALKSYKDILANHSEMLEDKKMYYTQLLERGRINIPDKKLQEVYNWCKINTEWLAADMESAGRFLGAGAIEYPWLFGCDNSYSLQGLVATGDQKLAKETLRVIKEMSEKANRNGRILHEMAFNAFVSHKGNTQETAHFVIAVWNVYK
;
A
#
# COMPACT_ATOMS: atom_id res chain seq x y z
N GLN A 1 18.56 13.06 24.03
CA GLN A 1 17.36 13.10 23.19
C GLN A 1 17.77 12.59 21.83
N ASP A 2 17.10 11.52 21.38
CA ASP A 2 17.38 10.93 20.09
C ASP A 2 17.06 11.96 18.99
N ALA A 3 17.96 12.13 18.02
CA ALA A 3 17.75 13.04 16.91
C ALA A 3 16.70 12.43 15.98
N ILE A 4 15.45 12.86 16.13
CA ILE A 4 14.37 12.54 15.21
C ILE A 4 14.05 13.77 14.36
N PHE A 5 13.77 13.54 13.08
CA PHE A 5 13.28 14.57 12.19
C PHE A 5 11.75 14.56 12.16
N LYS A 6 11.18 15.74 12.08
CA LYS A 6 9.75 15.94 11.94
C LYS A 6 9.50 16.85 10.75
N ALA A 7 8.64 16.45 9.86
CA ALA A 7 8.17 17.27 8.75
C ALA A 7 6.65 17.33 8.78
N LYS A 8 6.11 18.53 8.49
CA LYS A 8 4.68 18.78 8.38
C LYS A 8 4.39 19.44 7.04
N ASP A 9 3.34 18.97 6.38
CA ASP A 9 2.79 19.66 5.22
C ASP A 9 2.14 20.97 5.63
N LEU A 10 2.33 22.03 4.83
CA LEU A 10 1.82 23.37 5.17
C LEU A 10 0.32 23.54 4.84
N GLY A 11 -0.20 22.73 3.95
CA GLY A 11 -1.59 22.78 3.50
C GLY A 11 -2.51 21.76 4.16
N ASN A 12 -1.94 20.75 4.84
CA ASN A 12 -2.66 19.63 5.42
C ASN A 12 -2.14 19.29 6.82
N ASN A 13 -2.87 18.45 7.56
CA ASN A 13 -2.38 17.90 8.83
C ASN A 13 -1.44 16.70 8.66
N TRP A 14 -0.84 16.53 7.49
CA TRP A 14 0.07 15.43 7.24
C TRP A 14 1.41 15.65 7.94
N ASN A 15 1.81 14.68 8.71
CA ASN A 15 3.03 14.70 9.49
C ASN A 15 3.84 13.46 9.19
N VAL A 16 5.16 13.61 9.11
CA VAL A 16 6.12 12.51 8.97
C VAL A 16 7.21 12.66 10.01
N ILE A 17 7.54 11.57 10.68
CA ILE A 17 8.63 11.49 11.66
C ILE A 17 9.56 10.38 11.22
N TRP A 18 10.87 10.64 11.26
CA TRP A 18 11.87 9.60 10.99
C TRP A 18 13.10 9.76 11.86
N GLY A 19 13.81 8.66 12.05
CA GLY A 19 15.05 8.57 12.81
C GLY A 19 15.55 7.14 12.88
N ALA A 20 16.55 6.93 13.71
CA ALA A 20 17.14 5.62 13.94
C ALA A 20 17.11 5.25 15.42
N ASP A 21 17.35 3.95 15.69
CA ASP A 21 17.50 3.40 17.05
C ASP A 21 18.83 3.80 17.72
N GLN A 22 19.70 4.50 16.99
CA GLN A 22 20.99 4.99 17.47
C GLN A 22 21.06 6.50 17.44
N HIS A 23 21.72 7.06 18.45
CA HIS A 23 21.95 8.49 18.52
C HIS A 23 23.00 8.93 17.52
N THR A 24 22.78 10.08 16.87
CA THR A 24 23.80 10.83 16.14
C THR A 24 23.70 12.32 16.46
N SER A 25 24.84 12.97 16.59
CA SER A 25 24.94 14.43 16.68
C SER A 25 25.19 15.11 15.33
N ILE A 26 25.44 14.31 14.30
CA ILE A 26 25.74 14.81 12.95
C ILE A 26 24.47 14.74 12.10
N TYR A 27 23.81 15.87 11.94
CA TYR A 27 22.63 16.01 11.11
C TYR A 27 22.67 17.33 10.32
N GLN A 28 22.03 17.31 9.16
CA GLN A 28 21.95 18.47 8.28
C GLN A 28 20.51 18.62 7.76
N LEU A 29 20.03 19.86 7.74
CA LEU A 29 18.78 20.24 7.10
C LEU A 29 19.12 21.07 5.86
N ASP A 30 18.53 20.71 4.72
CA ASP A 30 18.86 21.35 3.46
C ASP A 30 17.59 21.67 2.65
N THR A 31 17.74 22.48 1.63
CA THR A 31 16.71 22.69 0.62
C THR A 31 17.15 21.96 -0.65
N PRO A 32 16.51 20.84 -0.99
CA PRO A 32 16.93 20.06 -2.14
C PRO A 32 16.68 20.83 -3.44
N THR A 33 17.59 20.70 -4.37
CA THR A 33 17.42 21.11 -5.75
C THR A 33 16.80 19.97 -6.55
N TYR A 34 15.48 19.95 -6.69
CA TYR A 34 14.81 19.02 -7.62
C TYR A 34 14.58 19.69 -8.96
N ILE A 35 14.78 18.91 -10.01
CA ILE A 35 14.47 19.28 -11.39
C ILE A 35 12.98 19.34 -11.53
N ASN A 36 12.18 20.17 -11.32
CA ASN A 36 10.72 20.18 -11.52
C ASN A 36 9.84 20.13 -10.28
N THR A 37 10.15 20.84 -9.22
CA THR A 37 9.17 20.98 -8.15
C THR A 37 8.53 22.35 -8.18
N GLN A 38 7.20 22.40 -8.15
CA GLN A 38 6.44 23.61 -7.89
C GLN A 38 6.34 23.92 -6.38
N GLY A 39 6.98 23.11 -5.52
CA GLY A 39 6.95 23.21 -4.08
C GLY A 39 8.30 23.53 -3.45
N THR A 40 8.27 24.11 -2.25
CA THR A 40 9.43 24.31 -1.40
C THR A 40 9.62 23.07 -0.52
N GLY A 41 10.37 22.08 -1.01
CA GLY A 41 10.73 20.90 -0.23
C GLY A 41 11.84 21.21 0.79
N LYS A 42 11.97 20.32 1.76
CA LYS A 42 13.11 20.25 2.68
C LYS A 42 13.68 18.85 2.65
N SER A 43 14.99 18.74 2.79
CA SER A 43 15.67 17.47 3.00
C SER A 43 16.35 17.46 4.37
N ALA A 44 16.53 16.28 4.92
CA ALA A 44 17.29 16.10 6.13
C ALA A 44 18.15 14.84 6.02
N SER A 45 19.36 14.90 6.55
CA SER A 45 20.28 13.79 6.60
C SER A 45 20.85 13.61 8.00
N SER A 46 21.08 12.35 8.37
CA SER A 46 21.81 11.97 9.58
C SER A 46 23.02 11.13 9.18
N THR A 47 24.16 11.40 9.80
CA THR A 47 25.38 10.63 9.57
C THR A 47 25.72 9.80 10.79
N TYR A 48 25.87 8.50 10.60
CA TYR A 48 26.25 7.55 11.64
C TYR A 48 27.63 6.98 11.33
N THR A 49 28.56 7.13 12.27
CA THR A 49 29.88 6.50 12.18
C THR A 49 29.87 5.20 12.96
N ILE A 50 30.09 4.09 12.26
CA ILE A 50 30.02 2.75 12.84
C ILE A 50 31.40 2.09 12.71
N THR A 51 31.97 1.68 13.84
CA THR A 51 33.16 0.83 13.88
C THR A 51 32.72 -0.63 13.98
N LEU A 52 33.14 -1.45 13.02
CA LEU A 52 32.89 -2.88 12.98
C LEU A 52 34.17 -3.66 13.27
N PRO A 53 34.33 -4.23 14.46
CA PRO A 53 35.43 -5.16 14.72
C PRO A 53 35.32 -6.41 13.85
N LYS A 54 36.48 -7.07 13.65
CA LYS A 54 36.51 -8.32 12.85
C LYS A 54 35.52 -9.37 13.40
N ASN A 55 34.74 -9.96 12.50
CA ASN A 55 33.73 -11.00 12.83
C ASN A 55 32.59 -10.51 13.75
N GLN A 56 32.31 -9.22 13.79
CA GLN A 56 31.14 -8.68 14.47
C GLN A 56 30.13 -8.10 13.51
N GLU A 57 28.88 -8.12 13.92
CA GLU A 57 27.74 -7.54 13.22
C GLU A 57 27.18 -6.41 14.06
N LYS A 58 26.76 -5.33 13.44
CA LYS A 58 26.03 -4.24 14.11
C LYS A 58 24.77 -3.93 13.30
N LYS A 59 23.65 -3.90 13.97
CA LYS A 59 22.34 -3.56 13.40
C LYS A 59 22.01 -2.10 13.67
N LEU A 60 21.51 -1.42 12.68
CA LEU A 60 20.98 -0.07 12.77
C LEU A 60 19.58 -0.06 12.14
N SER A 61 18.59 0.33 12.91
CA SER A 61 17.20 0.35 12.49
C SER A 61 16.75 1.78 12.21
N PHE A 62 16.27 2.03 11.00
CA PHE A 62 15.66 3.29 10.62
C PHE A 62 14.14 3.14 10.60
N VAL A 63 13.45 4.10 11.18
CA VAL A 63 11.99 4.13 11.20
C VAL A 63 11.49 5.40 10.53
N ILE A 64 10.47 5.26 9.71
CA ILE A 64 9.69 6.35 9.12
C ILE A 64 8.23 6.08 9.47
N ALA A 65 7.57 7.05 10.09
CA ALA A 65 6.15 6.98 10.42
C ALA A 65 5.43 8.25 9.99
N GLY A 66 4.20 8.11 9.53
CA GLY A 66 3.37 9.22 9.10
C GLY A 66 1.99 9.20 9.74
N SER A 67 1.33 10.36 9.79
CA SER A 67 -0.08 10.50 10.13
C SER A 67 -0.71 11.62 9.31
N LYS A 68 -1.95 11.41 8.90
CA LYS A 68 -2.80 12.43 8.27
C LYS A 68 -3.56 13.27 9.30
N ASP A 69 -3.55 12.87 10.56
CA ASP A 69 -4.40 13.41 11.61
C ASP A 69 -3.62 14.34 12.56
N SER A 70 -2.45 13.89 13.07
CA SER A 70 -1.66 14.69 14.00
C SER A 70 -0.18 14.30 14.05
N GLU A 71 0.66 15.21 14.58
CA GLU A 71 2.06 14.91 14.90
C GLU A 71 2.17 13.89 16.04
N GLU A 72 1.25 13.91 16.98
CA GLU A 72 1.24 12.99 18.13
C GLU A 72 1.02 11.56 17.66
N ASP A 73 0.10 11.33 16.72
CA ASP A 73 -0.14 10.01 16.15
C ASP A 73 1.05 9.52 15.33
N ALA A 74 1.68 10.40 14.55
CA ALA A 74 2.92 10.06 13.85
C ALA A 74 4.03 9.67 14.83
N LEU A 75 4.18 10.40 15.94
CA LEU A 75 5.18 10.12 16.97
C LEU A 75 4.87 8.82 17.73
N LYS A 76 3.61 8.55 18.01
CA LYS A 76 3.17 7.29 18.61
C LYS A 76 3.52 6.11 17.71
N SER A 77 3.16 6.20 16.43
CA SER A 77 3.48 5.17 15.43
C SER A 77 5.00 4.96 15.30
N TYR A 78 5.78 6.05 15.27
CA TYR A 78 7.25 5.98 15.24
C TYR A 78 7.81 5.19 16.42
N LYS A 79 7.37 5.51 17.65
CA LYS A 79 7.82 4.84 18.88
C LYS A 79 7.41 3.38 18.92
N ASP A 80 6.20 3.08 18.46
CA ASP A 80 5.68 1.71 18.42
C ASP A 80 6.47 0.85 17.44
N ILE A 81 6.72 1.34 16.23
CA ILE A 81 7.55 0.64 15.25
C ILE A 81 8.97 0.44 15.78
N LEU A 82 9.57 1.47 16.39
CA LEU A 82 10.92 1.39 16.94
C LEU A 82 11.03 0.33 18.02
N ALA A 83 10.01 0.18 18.87
CA ALA A 83 9.98 -0.82 19.95
C ALA A 83 9.68 -2.23 19.42
N ASN A 84 8.80 -2.38 18.42
CA ASN A 84 8.19 -3.65 18.05
C ASN A 84 8.54 -4.13 16.63
N HIS A 85 9.46 -3.45 15.91
CA HIS A 85 9.77 -3.73 14.50
C HIS A 85 10.15 -5.20 14.21
N SER A 86 10.78 -5.88 15.16
CA SER A 86 11.15 -7.30 14.99
C SER A 86 9.93 -8.21 14.98
N GLU A 87 8.98 -7.99 15.88
CA GLU A 87 7.70 -8.71 15.93
C GLU A 87 6.85 -8.40 14.69
N MET A 88 6.74 -7.13 14.34
CA MET A 88 6.04 -6.69 13.11
C MET A 88 6.62 -7.35 11.84
N LEU A 89 7.94 -7.56 11.79
CA LEU A 89 8.58 -8.26 10.67
C LEU A 89 8.18 -9.74 10.63
N GLU A 90 8.16 -10.43 11.77
CA GLU A 90 7.76 -11.83 11.84
C GLU A 90 6.26 -11.99 11.50
N ASP A 91 5.41 -11.12 11.98
CA ASP A 91 3.99 -11.08 11.63
C ASP A 91 3.80 -10.89 10.12
N LYS A 92 4.55 -9.99 9.51
CA LYS A 92 4.53 -9.78 8.07
C LYS A 92 5.00 -11.00 7.28
N LYS A 93 6.06 -11.66 7.72
CA LYS A 93 6.53 -12.92 7.11
C LYS A 93 5.47 -14.02 7.21
N MET A 94 4.85 -14.16 8.37
CA MET A 94 3.77 -15.13 8.58
C MET A 94 2.57 -14.84 7.67
N TYR A 95 2.17 -13.58 7.56
CA TYR A 95 1.09 -13.15 6.67
C TYR A 95 1.36 -13.54 5.21
N TYR A 96 2.55 -13.21 4.66
CA TYR A 96 2.90 -13.56 3.28
C TYR A 96 3.08 -15.08 3.08
N THR A 97 3.54 -15.81 4.09
CA THR A 97 3.57 -17.27 4.04
C THR A 97 2.16 -17.83 3.88
N GLN A 98 1.21 -17.36 4.68
CA GLN A 98 -0.20 -17.77 4.58
C GLN A 98 -0.83 -17.36 3.24
N LEU A 99 -0.49 -16.16 2.72
CA LEU A 99 -0.93 -15.72 1.42
C LEU A 99 -0.46 -16.68 0.30
N LEU A 100 0.79 -17.12 0.35
CA LEU A 100 1.36 -18.05 -0.64
C LEU A 100 0.74 -19.44 -0.55
N GLU A 101 0.32 -19.89 0.62
CA GLU A 101 -0.36 -21.19 0.78
C GLU A 101 -1.79 -21.19 0.23
N ARG A 102 -2.47 -20.06 0.14
CA ARG A 102 -3.78 -19.97 -0.51
C ARG A 102 -3.65 -20.30 -2.00
N GLY A 103 -4.47 -21.22 -2.52
CA GLY A 103 -4.40 -21.60 -3.94
C GLY A 103 -3.00 -22.04 -4.37
N ARG A 104 -2.28 -22.72 -3.49
CA ARG A 104 -0.93 -23.22 -3.79
C ARG A 104 -0.96 -24.22 -4.93
N ILE A 105 -0.05 -24.04 -5.87
CA ILE A 105 0.24 -25.03 -6.94
C ILE A 105 1.73 -25.33 -6.93
N ASN A 106 2.09 -26.53 -7.39
CA ASN A 106 3.47 -26.95 -7.56
C ASN A 106 3.81 -26.98 -9.05
N ILE A 107 4.65 -26.05 -9.47
CA ILE A 107 5.10 -25.92 -10.84
C ILE A 107 6.53 -26.47 -10.91
N PRO A 108 6.82 -27.51 -11.76
CA PRO A 108 8.15 -28.08 -11.88
C PRO A 108 9.23 -27.07 -12.30
N ASP A 109 8.88 -26.10 -13.15
CA ASP A 109 9.76 -25.00 -13.53
C ASP A 109 9.85 -23.99 -12.40
N LYS A 110 11.06 -23.83 -11.84
CA LYS A 110 11.31 -22.93 -10.70
C LYS A 110 11.01 -21.45 -11.02
N LYS A 111 11.33 -21.00 -12.24
CA LYS A 111 11.07 -19.60 -12.64
C LYS A 111 9.57 -19.33 -12.72
N LEU A 112 8.81 -20.24 -13.30
CA LEU A 112 7.35 -20.12 -13.35
C LEU A 112 6.74 -20.18 -11.94
N GLN A 113 7.28 -21.03 -11.04
CA GLN A 113 6.85 -21.05 -9.64
C GLN A 113 7.11 -19.71 -8.95
N GLU A 114 8.28 -19.11 -9.14
CA GLU A 114 8.61 -17.78 -8.60
C GLU A 114 7.68 -16.69 -9.16
N VAL A 115 7.45 -16.68 -10.47
CA VAL A 115 6.52 -15.74 -11.11
C VAL A 115 5.12 -15.88 -10.52
N TYR A 116 4.61 -17.10 -10.38
CA TYR A 116 3.30 -17.33 -9.77
C TYR A 116 3.22 -16.76 -8.34
N ASN A 117 4.22 -17.05 -7.52
CA ASN A 117 4.29 -16.55 -6.15
C ASN A 117 4.37 -15.00 -6.11
N TRP A 118 5.20 -14.40 -6.96
CA TRP A 118 5.32 -12.95 -7.07
C TRP A 118 4.03 -12.28 -7.56
N CYS A 119 3.29 -12.89 -8.49
CA CYS A 119 1.99 -12.38 -8.90
C CYS A 119 1.03 -12.26 -7.72
N LYS A 120 0.99 -13.26 -6.82
CA LYS A 120 0.16 -13.23 -5.62
C LYS A 120 0.59 -12.10 -4.66
N ILE A 121 1.89 -11.97 -4.41
CA ILE A 121 2.44 -10.91 -3.55
C ILE A 121 2.15 -9.53 -4.14
N ASN A 122 2.40 -9.33 -5.43
CA ASN A 122 2.14 -8.06 -6.11
C ASN A 122 0.66 -7.68 -6.08
N THR A 123 -0.23 -8.65 -6.25
CA THR A 123 -1.68 -8.42 -6.15
C THR A 123 -2.06 -7.93 -4.74
N GLU A 124 -1.49 -8.51 -3.69
CA GLU A 124 -1.70 -8.05 -2.32
C GLU A 124 -1.15 -6.63 -2.08
N TRP A 125 -0.02 -6.28 -2.70
CA TRP A 125 0.53 -4.91 -2.62
C TRP A 125 -0.35 -3.86 -3.32
N LEU A 126 -1.15 -4.27 -4.28
CA LEU A 126 -2.10 -3.39 -4.97
C LEU A 126 -3.45 -3.28 -4.22
N ALA A 127 -3.69 -4.11 -3.22
CA ALA A 127 -4.88 -3.98 -2.40
C ALA A 127 -4.80 -2.71 -1.55
N ALA A 128 -5.80 -1.85 -1.69
CA ALA A 128 -5.96 -0.64 -0.90
C ALA A 128 -7.06 -0.84 0.15
N ASP A 129 -6.86 -0.28 1.33
CA ASP A 129 -7.86 -0.25 2.39
C ASP A 129 -8.22 1.21 2.68
N MET A 130 -9.45 1.57 2.41
CA MET A 130 -9.95 2.93 2.55
C MET A 130 -11.07 2.99 3.57
N GLU A 131 -10.92 3.82 4.59
CA GLU A 131 -11.93 4.06 5.62
C GLU A 131 -13.31 4.39 5.04
N SER A 132 -13.35 5.19 3.95
CA SER A 132 -14.59 5.67 3.32
C SER A 132 -15.23 4.70 2.32
N ALA A 133 -14.51 3.69 1.86
CA ALA A 133 -14.99 2.77 0.83
C ALA A 133 -14.77 1.29 1.18
N GLY A 134 -13.79 0.96 2.02
CA GLY A 134 -13.38 -0.39 2.35
C GLY A 134 -12.21 -0.88 1.50
N ARG A 135 -11.95 -2.19 1.55
CA ARG A 135 -10.82 -2.81 0.88
C ARG A 135 -11.15 -3.21 -0.56
N PHE A 136 -10.23 -2.94 -1.48
CA PHE A 136 -10.37 -3.26 -2.90
C PHE A 136 -9.02 -3.41 -3.59
N LEU A 137 -9.01 -4.01 -4.77
CA LEU A 137 -7.83 -4.12 -5.62
C LEU A 137 -7.67 -2.85 -6.46
N GLY A 138 -6.54 -2.15 -6.30
CA GLY A 138 -6.12 -1.05 -7.16
C GLY A 138 -5.40 -1.55 -8.41
N ALA A 139 -5.32 -0.71 -9.43
CA ALA A 139 -4.69 -1.08 -10.71
C ALA A 139 -3.17 -0.93 -10.70
N GLY A 140 -2.62 0.03 -9.95
CA GLY A 140 -1.18 0.29 -9.88
C GLY A 140 -0.78 0.94 -8.56
N ALA A 141 0.54 0.99 -8.29
CA ALA A 141 1.04 1.49 -7.03
C ALA A 141 1.39 2.98 -7.06
N ILE A 142 2.00 3.47 -8.13
CA ILE A 142 2.48 4.86 -8.22
C ILE A 142 1.71 5.64 -9.27
N GLU A 143 1.66 5.16 -10.51
CA GLU A 143 1.06 5.92 -11.62
C GLU A 143 -0.45 5.74 -11.75
N TYR A 144 -0.97 4.57 -11.35
CA TYR A 144 -2.41 4.27 -11.39
C TYR A 144 -2.93 3.78 -10.03
N PRO A 145 -2.82 4.61 -8.96
CA PRO A 145 -3.26 4.22 -7.62
C PRO A 145 -4.79 4.35 -7.50
N TRP A 146 -5.53 3.77 -8.44
CA TRP A 146 -6.98 3.90 -8.57
C TRP A 146 -7.66 2.56 -8.71
N LEU A 147 -8.93 2.53 -8.39
CA LEU A 147 -9.81 1.41 -8.71
C LEU A 147 -10.43 1.62 -10.09
N PHE A 148 -10.32 0.60 -10.96
CA PHE A 148 -10.98 0.57 -12.26
C PHE A 148 -12.02 -0.54 -12.31
N GLY A 149 -13.24 -0.21 -12.71
CA GLY A 149 -14.36 -1.16 -12.73
C GLY A 149 -14.19 -2.27 -13.77
N CYS A 150 -13.69 -1.94 -14.96
CA CYS A 150 -13.44 -2.90 -16.02
C CYS A 150 -12.25 -3.82 -15.69
N ASP A 151 -11.10 -3.22 -15.35
CA ASP A 151 -9.86 -3.95 -15.04
C ASP A 151 -10.05 -4.92 -13.89
N ASN A 152 -10.73 -4.48 -12.84
CA ASN A 152 -11.05 -5.35 -11.71
C ASN A 152 -11.94 -6.53 -12.14
N SER A 153 -12.89 -6.32 -13.05
CA SER A 153 -13.76 -7.40 -13.51
C SER A 153 -12.99 -8.55 -14.17
N TYR A 154 -11.84 -8.28 -14.78
CA TYR A 154 -10.92 -9.32 -15.26
C TYR A 154 -10.03 -9.86 -14.13
N SER A 155 -9.44 -8.99 -13.33
CA SER A 155 -8.47 -9.35 -12.28
C SER A 155 -9.08 -10.24 -11.20
N LEU A 156 -10.39 -10.06 -10.89
CA LEU A 156 -11.08 -10.85 -9.89
C LEU A 156 -11.15 -12.35 -10.22
N GLN A 157 -11.12 -12.73 -11.49
CA GLN A 157 -11.03 -14.13 -11.91
C GLN A 157 -9.69 -14.75 -11.47
N GLY A 158 -8.60 -13.99 -11.60
CA GLY A 158 -7.29 -14.37 -11.11
C GLY A 158 -7.26 -14.50 -9.57
N LEU A 159 -7.87 -13.54 -8.85
CA LEU A 159 -7.98 -13.61 -7.39
C LEU A 159 -8.70 -14.88 -6.92
N VAL A 160 -9.82 -15.20 -7.51
CA VAL A 160 -10.58 -16.42 -7.18
C VAL A 160 -9.73 -17.66 -7.48
N ALA A 161 -9.08 -17.72 -8.64
CA ALA A 161 -8.23 -18.84 -9.02
C ALA A 161 -7.02 -19.03 -8.10
N THR A 162 -6.49 -17.96 -7.53
CA THR A 162 -5.38 -17.99 -6.56
C THR A 162 -5.83 -18.11 -5.09
N GLY A 163 -7.14 -18.27 -4.85
CA GLY A 163 -7.72 -18.52 -3.52
C GLY A 163 -7.99 -17.25 -2.69
N ASP A 164 -7.90 -16.06 -3.27
CA ASP A 164 -8.23 -14.82 -2.57
C ASP A 164 -9.67 -14.33 -2.85
N GLN A 165 -10.62 -15.19 -2.52
CA GLN A 165 -12.03 -14.88 -2.65
C GLN A 165 -12.47 -13.70 -1.74
N LYS A 166 -11.76 -13.48 -0.64
CA LYS A 166 -12.08 -12.37 0.27
C LYS A 166 -11.89 -11.04 -0.40
N LEU A 167 -10.68 -10.78 -0.94
CA LEU A 167 -10.39 -9.54 -1.66
C LEU A 167 -11.28 -9.37 -2.90
N ALA A 168 -11.58 -10.47 -3.61
CA ALA A 168 -12.49 -10.43 -4.75
C ALA A 168 -13.89 -9.92 -4.35
N LYS A 169 -14.48 -10.46 -3.28
CA LYS A 169 -15.79 -10.05 -2.78
C LYS A 169 -15.79 -8.62 -2.25
N GLU A 170 -14.76 -8.23 -1.52
CA GLU A 170 -14.59 -6.87 -1.00
C GLU A 170 -14.49 -5.87 -2.15
N THR A 171 -13.71 -6.16 -3.19
CA THR A 171 -13.59 -5.33 -4.39
C THR A 171 -14.94 -5.17 -5.12
N LEU A 172 -15.68 -6.26 -5.34
CA LEU A 172 -17.01 -6.19 -5.96
C LEU A 172 -17.98 -5.33 -5.14
N ARG A 173 -17.96 -5.46 -3.82
CA ARG A 173 -18.79 -4.66 -2.93
C ARG A 173 -18.46 -3.16 -3.08
N VAL A 174 -17.18 -2.80 -3.05
CA VAL A 174 -16.75 -1.41 -3.21
C VAL A 174 -17.16 -0.85 -4.58
N ILE A 175 -16.93 -1.60 -5.67
CA ILE A 175 -17.35 -1.18 -7.02
C ILE A 175 -18.87 -0.94 -7.06
N LYS A 176 -19.67 -1.87 -6.52
CA LYS A 176 -21.13 -1.73 -6.49
C LYS A 176 -21.56 -0.50 -5.69
N GLU A 177 -21.12 -0.39 -4.43
CA GLU A 177 -21.55 0.68 -3.53
C GLU A 177 -21.16 2.07 -4.05
N MET A 178 -19.92 2.21 -4.56
CA MET A 178 -19.46 3.48 -5.10
C MET A 178 -20.14 3.83 -6.42
N SER A 179 -20.47 2.83 -7.26
CA SER A 179 -21.27 3.03 -8.47
C SER A 179 -22.69 3.50 -8.14
N GLU A 180 -23.32 2.91 -7.14
CA GLU A 180 -24.66 3.32 -6.68
C GLU A 180 -24.67 4.76 -6.15
N LYS A 181 -23.66 5.13 -5.34
CA LYS A 181 -23.51 6.50 -4.86
C LYS A 181 -23.33 7.53 -5.98
N ALA A 182 -22.52 7.19 -7.00
CA ALA A 182 -22.15 8.10 -8.07
C ALA A 182 -23.22 8.19 -9.19
N ASN A 183 -23.84 7.07 -9.56
CA ASN A 183 -24.69 6.94 -10.76
C ASN A 183 -26.18 6.83 -10.45
N ARG A 184 -26.56 6.11 -9.40
CA ARG A 184 -27.98 5.87 -8.99
C ARG A 184 -28.88 5.26 -10.07
N ASN A 185 -28.30 4.59 -11.07
CA ASN A 185 -29.03 4.03 -12.22
C ASN A 185 -28.54 2.63 -12.61
N GLY A 186 -27.73 1.98 -11.74
CA GLY A 186 -27.18 0.64 -11.98
C GLY A 186 -25.95 0.59 -12.90
N ARG A 187 -25.50 1.74 -13.44
CA ARG A 187 -24.27 1.79 -14.24
C ARG A 187 -23.06 1.68 -13.33
N ILE A 188 -22.14 0.78 -13.67
CA ILE A 188 -20.89 0.58 -12.96
C ILE A 188 -19.89 1.68 -13.32
N LEU A 189 -19.19 2.20 -12.32
CA LEU A 189 -18.13 3.20 -12.48
C LEU A 189 -16.97 2.65 -13.31
N HIS A 190 -16.29 3.54 -14.02
CA HIS A 190 -15.04 3.21 -14.68
C HIS A 190 -13.86 3.38 -13.74
N GLU A 191 -13.79 4.51 -13.03
CA GLU A 191 -12.57 4.92 -12.31
C GLU A 191 -12.91 5.65 -11.00
N MET A 192 -12.21 5.28 -9.93
CA MET A 192 -12.29 5.92 -8.62
C MET A 192 -10.89 6.10 -8.02
N ALA A 193 -10.56 7.30 -7.60
CA ALA A 193 -9.33 7.60 -6.89
C ALA A 193 -9.34 7.09 -5.43
N PHE A 194 -8.17 7.00 -4.81
CA PHE A 194 -8.02 6.50 -3.43
C PHE A 194 -8.57 7.45 -2.34
N ASN A 195 -9.11 8.59 -2.70
CA ASN A 195 -9.90 9.45 -1.82
C ASN A 195 -11.41 9.23 -1.98
N ALA A 196 -11.83 8.13 -2.60
CA ALA A 196 -13.22 7.78 -2.93
C ALA A 196 -13.90 8.71 -3.95
N PHE A 197 -13.16 9.59 -4.62
CA PHE A 197 -13.70 10.41 -5.69
C PHE A 197 -13.85 9.58 -6.97
N VAL A 198 -15.09 9.45 -7.45
CA VAL A 198 -15.38 8.80 -8.74
C VAL A 198 -15.11 9.80 -9.85
N SER A 199 -13.95 9.69 -10.48
CA SER A 199 -13.48 10.56 -11.57
C SER A 199 -14.17 10.25 -12.89
N HIS A 200 -14.51 8.97 -13.12
CA HIS A 200 -15.21 8.55 -14.32
C HIS A 200 -16.38 7.60 -13.99
N LYS A 201 -17.58 8.03 -14.36
CA LYS A 201 -18.84 7.36 -13.97
C LYS A 201 -19.16 6.07 -14.73
N GLY A 202 -18.33 5.66 -15.69
CA GLY A 202 -18.45 4.42 -16.46
C GLY A 202 -18.83 4.62 -17.91
N ASN A 203 -18.43 3.65 -18.72
CA ASN A 203 -18.78 3.48 -20.12
C ASN A 203 -19.84 2.36 -20.28
N THR A 204 -19.95 1.78 -21.46
CA THR A 204 -20.92 0.71 -21.73
C THR A 204 -20.47 -0.66 -21.25
N GLN A 205 -19.15 -0.93 -21.24
CA GLN A 205 -18.63 -2.27 -20.98
C GLN A 205 -18.54 -2.62 -19.49
N GLU A 206 -18.34 -1.66 -18.59
CA GLU A 206 -18.11 -1.93 -17.17
C GLU A 206 -19.25 -2.73 -16.53
N THR A 207 -20.49 -2.37 -16.84
CA THR A 207 -21.66 -3.04 -16.26
C THR A 207 -21.75 -4.50 -16.71
N ALA A 208 -21.49 -4.78 -17.99
CA ALA A 208 -21.51 -6.15 -18.50
C ALA A 208 -20.37 -6.99 -17.88
N HIS A 209 -19.15 -6.44 -17.81
CA HIS A 209 -18.01 -7.11 -17.19
C HIS A 209 -18.21 -7.33 -15.69
N PHE A 210 -18.84 -6.40 -15.00
CA PHE A 210 -19.16 -6.55 -13.58
C PHE A 210 -20.10 -7.73 -13.34
N VAL A 211 -21.12 -7.92 -14.17
CA VAL A 211 -22.02 -9.09 -14.07
C VAL A 211 -21.25 -10.39 -14.23
N ILE A 212 -20.32 -10.46 -15.19
CA ILE A 212 -19.46 -11.63 -15.39
C ILE A 212 -18.55 -11.84 -14.18
N ALA A 213 -17.98 -10.78 -13.61
CA ALA A 213 -17.14 -10.86 -12.42
C ALA A 213 -17.92 -11.38 -11.20
N VAL A 214 -19.13 -10.86 -10.97
CA VAL A 214 -20.03 -11.35 -9.89
C VAL A 214 -20.30 -12.85 -10.05
N TRP A 215 -20.58 -13.30 -11.26
CA TRP A 215 -20.80 -14.72 -11.55
C TRP A 215 -19.56 -15.57 -11.24
N ASN A 216 -18.38 -15.13 -11.66
CA ASN A 216 -17.12 -15.84 -11.42
C ASN A 216 -16.76 -15.93 -9.95
N VAL A 217 -17.09 -14.91 -9.15
CA VAL A 217 -16.84 -14.91 -7.70
C VAL A 217 -17.90 -15.69 -6.93
N TYR A 218 -19.14 -15.78 -7.47
CA TYR A 218 -20.21 -16.55 -6.87
C TYR A 218 -20.07 -18.06 -7.09
N LYS A 219 -19.59 -18.49 -8.26
CA LYS A 219 -19.44 -19.89 -8.67
C LYS A 219 -18.32 -20.60 -7.90
#